data_e236c7a62e4cec3f049bf2653db6cbf7
#
_entry.id   e236c7a62e4cec3f049bf2653db6cbf7
#
_cell.length_a   1.000
_cell.length_b   1.000
_cell.length_c   1.000
_cell.angle_alpha   90.00
_cell.angle_beta   90.00
_cell.angle_gamma   90.00
#
_symmetry.space_group_name_H-M   'P 1'
#
loop_
_entity.id
_entity.type
_entity.pdbx_description
1 polymer ?
#
loop_
_entity_poly.entity_id
_entity_poly.type
_entity_poly.pdbx_seq_one_letter_code
_entity_poly.pdbx_strand_id
1 'polypeptide(L)'
;MKPMSIRDIVGPIMVGPSSSHTAGALRIASMVRNLLDGEPAEVTFTLFGSFAHTYHGHGTDRALVAGMLGLHTDDLRVRNSFDLAKEQGLEFSFEPDTVTKTAHPNTVEARVVDCYGNEVVARGVSIGGGAAELTRIDGIDVHITGEFNSMIV
;
A
#
# COMPACT_ATOMS: atom_id res chain seq x y z
N MET A 1 -13.40 18.74 21.61
CA MET A 1 -12.46 17.60 21.56
C MET A 1 -13.22 16.34 21.17
N LYS A 2 -12.87 15.73 20.05
CA LYS A 2 -13.50 14.48 19.62
C LYS A 2 -13.06 13.37 20.58
N PRO A 3 -13.97 12.58 21.16
CA PRO A 3 -13.55 11.50 22.04
C PRO A 3 -12.72 10.48 21.25
N MET A 4 -11.53 10.18 21.74
CA MET A 4 -10.69 9.12 21.17
C MET A 4 -11.32 7.77 21.47
N SER A 5 -11.47 6.95 20.45
CA SER A 5 -11.91 5.58 20.64
C SER A 5 -10.72 4.68 21.06
N ILE A 6 -11.02 3.52 21.62
CA ILE A 6 -9.99 2.53 21.94
C ILE A 6 -9.19 2.13 20.68
N ARG A 7 -9.82 2.16 19.50
CA ARG A 7 -9.17 1.88 18.22
C ARG A 7 -8.12 2.93 17.85
N ASP A 8 -8.36 4.19 18.22
CA ASP A 8 -7.42 5.29 18.00
C ASP A 8 -6.15 5.14 18.87
N ILE A 9 -6.29 4.49 20.01
CA ILE A 9 -5.20 4.28 20.98
C ILE A 9 -4.40 3.02 20.66
N VAL A 10 -5.06 1.91 20.31
CA VAL A 10 -4.41 0.59 20.10
C VAL A 10 -4.10 0.29 18.63
N GLY A 11 -4.48 1.16 17.74
CA GLY A 11 -4.32 0.97 16.29
C GLY A 11 -5.37 0.04 15.67
N PRO A 12 -5.27 -0.23 14.36
CA PRO A 12 -6.22 -1.07 13.64
C PRO A 12 -6.08 -2.54 14.02
N ILE A 13 -7.18 -3.30 13.86
CA ILE A 13 -7.11 -4.77 13.84
C ILE A 13 -6.35 -5.16 12.57
N MET A 14 -5.24 -5.88 12.73
CA MET A 14 -4.35 -6.18 11.62
C MET A 14 -3.64 -7.51 11.80
N VAL A 15 -3.20 -8.08 10.69
CA VAL A 15 -2.28 -9.20 10.62
C VAL A 15 -0.89 -8.65 10.28
N GLY A 16 0.09 -8.89 11.14
CA GLY A 16 1.46 -8.44 10.93
C GLY A 16 2.03 -7.65 12.13
N PRO A 17 3.35 -7.42 12.15
CA PRO A 17 4.05 -6.92 13.32
C PRO A 17 3.98 -5.39 13.50
N SER A 18 3.55 -4.63 12.50
CA SER A 18 3.65 -3.17 12.53
C SER A 18 2.47 -2.49 11.88
N SER A 19 1.89 -1.48 12.54
CA SER A 19 0.80 -0.69 11.98
C SER A 19 1.28 0.19 10.80
N SER A 20 2.46 0.78 10.89
CA SER A 20 2.99 1.64 9.83
C SER A 20 3.54 0.84 8.64
N HIS A 21 4.24 -0.27 8.89
CA HIS A 21 4.92 -1.06 7.86
C HIS A 21 4.07 -2.19 7.29
N THR A 22 3.00 -2.58 7.96
CA THR A 22 2.08 -3.62 7.50
C THR A 22 0.72 -3.04 7.12
N ALA A 23 -0.06 -2.57 8.08
CA ALA A 23 -1.41 -2.06 7.83
C ALA A 23 -1.40 -0.80 6.93
N GLY A 24 -0.48 0.13 7.18
CA GLY A 24 -0.32 1.32 6.35
C GLY A 24 0.07 0.99 4.91
N ALA A 25 1.02 0.07 4.72
CA ALA A 25 1.44 -0.38 3.39
C ALA A 25 0.31 -1.07 2.63
N LEU A 26 -0.44 -1.94 3.29
CA LEU A 26 -1.60 -2.61 2.69
C LEU A 26 -2.64 -1.59 2.22
N ARG A 27 -2.93 -0.58 3.03
CA ARG A 27 -3.88 0.48 2.68
C ARG A 27 -3.41 1.31 1.49
N ILE A 28 -2.13 1.64 1.39
CA ILE A 28 -1.58 2.32 0.20
C ILE A 28 -1.88 1.48 -1.05
N ALA A 29 -1.54 0.20 -1.03
CA ALA A 29 -1.78 -0.68 -2.17
C ALA A 29 -3.28 -0.82 -2.51
N SER A 30 -4.14 -0.89 -1.49
CA SER A 30 -5.60 -0.91 -1.69
C SER A 30 -6.11 0.37 -2.34
N MET A 31 -5.60 1.52 -1.93
CA MET A 31 -5.97 2.80 -2.54
C MET A 31 -5.52 2.88 -4.00
N VAL A 32 -4.32 2.40 -4.30
CA VAL A 32 -3.82 2.33 -5.69
C VAL A 32 -4.68 1.38 -6.53
N ARG A 33 -5.03 0.22 -6.00
CA ARG A 33 -5.94 -0.73 -6.65
C ARG A 33 -7.27 -0.07 -7.05
N ASN A 34 -7.81 0.77 -6.19
CA ASN A 34 -9.07 1.49 -6.46
C ASN A 34 -8.99 2.51 -7.59
N LEU A 35 -7.78 2.85 -8.05
CA LEU A 35 -7.58 3.72 -9.22
C LEU A 35 -7.64 2.96 -10.55
N LEU A 36 -7.60 1.64 -10.52
CA LEU A 36 -7.57 0.80 -11.71
C LEU A 36 -8.98 0.58 -12.27
N ASP A 37 -9.09 0.50 -13.58
CA ASP A 37 -10.34 0.12 -14.27
C ASP A 37 -10.55 -1.40 -14.26
N GLY A 38 -9.47 -2.17 -14.33
CA GLY A 38 -9.48 -3.62 -14.34
C GLY A 38 -8.69 -4.23 -13.20
N GLU A 39 -8.68 -5.56 -13.12
CA GLU A 39 -7.87 -6.29 -12.15
C GLU A 39 -6.38 -6.04 -12.40
N PRO A 40 -5.55 -5.88 -11.35
CA PRO A 40 -4.13 -5.71 -11.52
C PRO A 40 -3.49 -6.97 -12.11
N ALA A 41 -2.68 -6.80 -13.14
CA ALA A 41 -1.95 -7.89 -13.80
C ALA A 41 -0.47 -7.90 -13.44
N GLU A 42 0.12 -6.71 -13.29
CA GLU A 42 1.54 -6.54 -12.95
C GLU A 42 1.71 -5.34 -12.04
N VAL A 43 2.56 -5.45 -11.03
CA VAL A 43 2.91 -4.34 -10.15
C VAL A 43 4.40 -4.35 -9.80
N THR A 44 5.02 -3.18 -9.84
CA THR A 44 6.36 -2.91 -9.32
C THR A 44 6.25 -1.91 -8.17
N PHE A 45 6.73 -2.30 -7.00
CA PHE A 45 6.78 -1.44 -5.83
C PHE A 45 8.20 -0.90 -5.65
N THR A 46 8.37 0.40 -5.80
CA THR A 46 9.61 1.08 -5.42
C THR A 46 9.49 1.56 -3.98
N LEU A 47 10.38 1.09 -3.13
CA LEU A 47 10.36 1.33 -1.69
C LEU A 47 11.42 2.35 -1.31
N PHE A 48 11.04 3.33 -0.49
CA PHE A 48 11.94 4.41 -0.05
C PHE A 48 12.08 4.42 1.47
N GLY A 49 13.16 5.01 1.95
CA GLY A 49 13.39 5.26 3.36
C GLY A 49 13.32 3.99 4.22
N SER A 50 12.54 4.03 5.28
CA SER A 50 12.38 2.90 6.20
C SER A 50 11.80 1.66 5.50
N PHE A 51 10.89 1.82 4.56
CA PHE A 51 10.35 0.71 3.78
C PHE A 51 11.44 -0.03 2.99
N ALA A 52 12.35 0.72 2.37
CA ALA A 52 13.45 0.12 1.60
C ALA A 52 14.38 -0.75 2.46
N HIS A 53 14.60 -0.35 3.70
CA HIS A 53 15.50 -1.06 4.61
C HIS A 53 14.85 -2.26 5.31
N THR A 54 13.54 -2.26 5.50
CA THR A 54 12.87 -3.17 6.45
C THR A 54 11.73 -4.01 5.85
N TYR A 55 11.47 -3.91 4.55
CA TYR A 55 10.25 -4.46 3.94
C TYR A 55 10.07 -5.98 4.11
N HIS A 56 11.13 -6.77 4.19
CA HIS A 56 11.03 -8.20 4.49
C HIS A 56 10.73 -8.45 5.97
N GLY A 57 11.48 -7.82 6.87
CA GLY A 57 11.37 -8.08 8.31
C GLY A 57 10.05 -7.64 8.92
N HIS A 58 9.43 -6.59 8.38
CA HIS A 58 8.16 -6.05 8.87
C HIS A 58 6.93 -6.53 8.08
N GLY A 59 7.11 -7.40 7.11
CA GLY A 59 6.01 -7.93 6.30
C GLY A 59 5.39 -6.92 5.33
N THR A 60 6.09 -5.83 5.04
CA THR A 60 5.64 -4.79 4.11
C THR A 60 5.42 -5.35 2.71
N ASP A 61 6.29 -6.21 2.24
CA ASP A 61 6.20 -6.89 0.95
C ASP A 61 4.89 -7.68 0.80
N ARG A 62 4.55 -8.49 1.79
CA ARG A 62 3.30 -9.27 1.79
C ARG A 62 2.07 -8.38 1.93
N ALA A 63 2.17 -7.32 2.71
CA ALA A 63 1.09 -6.35 2.90
C ALA A 63 0.77 -5.59 1.61
N LEU A 64 1.79 -5.16 0.87
CA LEU A 64 1.62 -4.47 -0.41
C LEU A 64 0.94 -5.37 -1.44
N VAL A 65 1.39 -6.62 -1.57
CA VAL A 65 0.76 -7.59 -2.47
C VAL A 65 -0.67 -7.90 -2.03
N ALA A 66 -0.91 -8.06 -0.72
CA ALA A 66 -2.24 -8.30 -0.17
C ALA A 66 -3.22 -7.16 -0.49
N GLY A 67 -2.80 -5.92 -0.33
CA GLY A 67 -3.60 -4.75 -0.69
C GLY A 67 -3.92 -4.71 -2.19
N MET A 68 -2.96 -5.08 -3.03
CA MET A 68 -3.16 -5.18 -4.47
C MET A 68 -4.13 -6.30 -4.86
N LEU A 69 -4.23 -7.36 -4.05
CA LEU A 69 -5.23 -8.43 -4.20
C LEU A 69 -6.63 -8.07 -3.65
N GLY A 70 -6.76 -6.93 -3.00
CA GLY A 70 -8.02 -6.50 -2.39
C GLY A 70 -8.29 -7.08 -1.01
N LEU A 71 -7.28 -7.61 -0.34
CA LEU A 71 -7.42 -8.12 1.04
C LEU A 71 -7.48 -6.97 2.05
N HIS A 72 -8.15 -7.19 3.16
CA HIS A 72 -8.20 -6.26 4.29
C HIS A 72 -7.08 -6.51 5.29
N THR A 73 -6.80 -5.54 6.16
CA THR A 73 -5.70 -5.60 7.13
C THR A 73 -5.83 -6.73 8.16
N ASP A 74 -7.04 -7.18 8.44
CA ASP A 74 -7.37 -8.25 9.37
C ASP A 74 -7.51 -9.64 8.72
N ASP A 75 -7.28 -9.73 7.41
CA ASP A 75 -7.41 -10.98 6.67
C ASP A 75 -6.17 -11.86 6.90
N LEU A 76 -6.37 -13.08 7.38
CA LEU A 76 -5.29 -14.03 7.64
C LEU A 76 -4.54 -14.44 6.36
N ARG A 77 -5.15 -14.32 5.18
CA ARG A 77 -4.53 -14.60 3.89
C ARG A 77 -3.41 -13.64 3.52
N VAL A 78 -3.28 -12.50 4.22
CA VAL A 78 -2.15 -11.55 4.03
C VAL A 78 -0.81 -12.27 4.12
N ARG A 79 -0.68 -13.24 5.02
CA ARG A 79 0.53 -14.05 5.19
C ARG A 79 0.90 -14.87 3.95
N ASN A 80 -0.10 -15.26 3.16
CA ASN A 80 0.02 -16.10 1.97
C ASN A 80 -0.22 -15.30 0.68
N SER A 81 -0.09 -13.97 0.73
CA SER A 81 -0.40 -13.10 -0.40
C SER A 81 0.43 -13.40 -1.65
N PHE A 82 1.67 -13.84 -1.50
CA PHE A 82 2.53 -14.18 -2.64
C PHE A 82 1.98 -15.40 -3.40
N ASP A 83 1.55 -16.43 -2.69
CA ASP A 83 0.95 -17.62 -3.30
C ASP A 83 -0.40 -17.29 -3.95
N LEU A 84 -1.21 -16.47 -3.28
CA LEU A 84 -2.49 -16.00 -3.83
C LEU A 84 -2.29 -15.15 -5.08
N ALA A 85 -1.27 -14.29 -5.12
CA ALA A 85 -0.94 -13.50 -6.30
C ALA A 85 -0.60 -14.39 -7.49
N LYS A 86 0.20 -15.43 -7.29
CA LYS A 86 0.52 -16.41 -8.32
C LYS A 86 -0.71 -17.15 -8.83
N GLU A 87 -1.60 -17.57 -7.93
CA GLU A 87 -2.86 -18.23 -8.28
C GLU A 87 -3.77 -17.32 -9.10
N GLN A 88 -3.80 -16.01 -8.81
CA GLN A 88 -4.62 -15.04 -9.52
C GLN A 88 -3.95 -14.44 -10.75
N GLY A 89 -2.70 -14.80 -11.04
CA GLY A 89 -1.96 -14.31 -12.19
C GLY A 89 -1.40 -12.90 -12.04
N LEU A 90 -1.27 -12.40 -10.80
CA LEU A 90 -0.63 -11.12 -10.52
C LEU A 90 0.89 -11.30 -10.44
N GLU A 91 1.62 -10.64 -11.34
CA GLU A 91 3.07 -10.53 -11.28
C GLU A 91 3.46 -9.33 -10.40
N PHE A 92 4.42 -9.50 -9.52
CA PHE A 92 4.87 -8.45 -8.61
C PHE A 92 6.38 -8.46 -8.43
N SER A 93 6.94 -7.28 -8.20
CA SER A 93 8.36 -7.11 -7.90
C SER A 93 8.56 -5.93 -6.94
N PHE A 94 9.72 -5.94 -6.25
CA PHE A 94 10.11 -4.92 -5.29
C PHE A 94 11.45 -4.34 -5.70
N GLU A 95 11.55 -3.01 -5.68
CA GLU A 95 12.76 -2.25 -5.97
C GLU A 95 13.08 -1.35 -4.78
N PRO A 96 13.92 -1.80 -3.83
CA PRO A 96 14.31 -0.96 -2.71
C PRO A 96 15.26 0.15 -3.18
N ASP A 97 14.87 1.40 -3.01
CA ASP A 97 15.70 2.58 -3.24
C ASP A 97 16.15 3.15 -1.90
N THR A 98 17.39 2.88 -1.54
CA THR A 98 17.99 3.32 -0.27
C THR A 98 18.71 4.66 -0.40
N VAL A 99 18.74 5.25 -1.59
CA VAL A 99 19.52 6.46 -1.89
C VAL A 99 18.64 7.70 -2.00
N THR A 100 17.52 7.60 -2.70
CA THR A 100 16.60 8.73 -2.91
C THR A 100 15.93 9.11 -1.59
N LYS A 101 16.02 10.40 -1.25
CA LYS A 101 15.33 10.95 -0.09
C LYS A 101 13.92 11.36 -0.46
N THR A 102 12.97 10.97 0.39
CA THR A 102 11.57 11.34 0.28
C THR A 102 11.15 12.19 1.48
N ALA A 103 10.05 12.93 1.35
CA ALA A 103 9.53 13.77 2.43
C ALA A 103 9.11 12.95 3.66
N HIS A 104 8.72 11.69 3.46
CA HIS A 104 8.32 10.78 4.53
C HIS A 104 9.10 9.47 4.44
N PRO A 105 9.58 8.89 5.58
CA PRO A 105 10.41 7.67 5.56
C PRO A 105 9.64 6.41 5.15
N ASN A 106 8.31 6.39 5.28
CA ASN A 106 7.47 5.26 4.92
C ASN A 106 6.74 5.55 3.59
N THR A 107 7.52 5.68 2.53
CA THR A 107 7.05 6.00 1.18
C THR A 107 7.20 4.81 0.25
N VAL A 108 6.17 4.55 -0.55
CA VAL A 108 6.20 3.56 -1.64
C VAL A 108 5.57 4.16 -2.89
N GLU A 109 6.14 3.82 -4.04
CA GLU A 109 5.57 4.10 -5.34
C GLU A 109 5.19 2.78 -6.01
N ALA A 110 3.94 2.65 -6.41
CA ALA A 110 3.42 1.49 -7.11
C ALA A 110 3.19 1.85 -8.58
N ARG A 111 3.82 1.11 -9.47
CA ARG A 111 3.54 1.12 -10.90
C ARG A 111 2.74 -0.12 -11.22
N VAL A 112 1.50 0.06 -11.62
CA VAL A 112 0.55 -1.03 -11.83
C VAL A 112 0.05 -1.01 -13.26
N VAL A 113 0.02 -2.19 -13.88
CA VAL A 113 -0.63 -2.42 -15.15
C VAL A 113 -1.83 -3.33 -14.91
N ASP A 114 -3.01 -2.91 -15.35
CA ASP A 114 -4.23 -3.71 -15.22
C ASP A 114 -4.39 -4.73 -16.36
N CYS A 115 -5.42 -5.56 -16.28
CA CYS A 115 -5.71 -6.60 -17.27
C CYS A 115 -6.06 -6.05 -18.65
N TYR A 116 -6.36 -4.76 -18.78
CA TYR A 116 -6.63 -4.07 -20.05
C TYR A 116 -5.38 -3.39 -20.64
N GLY A 117 -4.24 -3.44 -19.93
CA GLY A 117 -3.01 -2.79 -20.33
C GLY A 117 -2.89 -1.33 -19.91
N ASN A 118 -3.81 -0.81 -19.09
CA ASN A 118 -3.72 0.55 -18.56
C ASN A 118 -2.72 0.61 -17.42
N GLU A 119 -1.88 1.65 -17.40
CA GLU A 119 -0.85 1.85 -16.39
C GLU A 119 -1.24 3.00 -15.45
N VAL A 120 -1.04 2.80 -14.16
CA VAL A 120 -1.13 3.82 -13.11
C VAL A 120 0.16 3.81 -12.30
N VAL A 121 0.74 4.98 -12.07
CA VAL A 121 1.88 5.16 -11.18
C VAL A 121 1.44 6.04 -10.02
N ALA A 122 1.40 5.50 -8.82
CA ALA A 122 0.94 6.22 -7.65
C ALA A 122 1.91 6.09 -6.49
N ARG A 123 2.14 7.20 -5.80
CA ARG A 123 3.00 7.26 -4.61
C ARG A 123 2.14 7.46 -3.37
N GLY A 124 2.43 6.69 -2.34
CA GLY A 124 1.76 6.78 -1.06
C GLY A 124 2.72 6.81 0.12
N VAL A 125 2.21 7.30 1.23
CA VAL A 125 2.94 7.33 2.50
C VAL A 125 2.08 6.71 3.61
N SER A 126 2.73 5.99 4.51
CA SER A 126 2.12 5.50 5.75
C SER A 126 2.47 6.45 6.88
N ILE A 127 1.46 7.06 7.49
CA ILE A 127 1.63 8.11 8.49
C ILE A 127 1.48 7.62 9.94
N GLY A 128 1.43 6.29 10.14
CA GLY A 128 1.31 5.67 11.45
C GLY A 128 -0.13 5.32 11.82
N GLY A 129 -0.32 4.45 12.82
CA GLY A 129 -1.64 3.97 13.24
C GLY A 129 -2.44 3.22 12.18
N GLY A 130 -1.79 2.78 11.10
CA GLY A 130 -2.44 2.17 9.94
C GLY A 130 -3.02 3.18 8.95
N ALA A 131 -2.90 4.48 9.18
CA ALA A 131 -3.34 5.51 8.25
C ALA A 131 -2.39 5.64 7.06
N ALA A 132 -2.94 5.96 5.89
CA ALA A 132 -2.20 6.10 4.64
C ALA A 132 -2.76 7.25 3.80
N GLU A 133 -1.88 7.82 2.98
CA GLU A 133 -2.22 8.87 2.04
C GLU A 133 -1.59 8.60 0.70
N LEU A 134 -2.28 8.89 -0.41
CA LEU A 134 -1.66 9.03 -1.72
C LEU A 134 -1.21 10.48 -1.90
N THR A 135 0.04 10.65 -2.33
CA THR A 135 0.68 11.96 -2.49
C THR A 135 0.93 12.33 -3.94
N ARG A 136 0.93 11.36 -4.84
CA ARG A 136 1.13 11.58 -6.28
C ARG A 136 0.45 10.49 -7.09
N ILE A 137 -0.19 10.87 -8.19
CA ILE A 137 -0.80 9.96 -9.17
C ILE A 137 -0.40 10.43 -10.56
N ASP A 138 0.25 9.57 -11.34
CA ASP A 138 0.70 9.82 -12.72
C ASP A 138 1.45 11.16 -12.87
N GLY A 139 2.33 11.46 -11.90
CA GLY A 139 3.15 12.66 -11.88
C GLY A 139 2.46 13.91 -11.33
N ILE A 140 1.19 13.82 -10.95
CA ILE A 140 0.41 14.93 -10.40
C ILE A 140 0.36 14.81 -8.87
N ASP A 141 0.74 15.87 -8.17
CA ASP A 141 0.66 15.90 -6.72
C ASP A 141 -0.81 15.94 -6.27
N VAL A 142 -1.14 15.05 -5.33
CA VAL A 142 -2.48 14.90 -4.77
C VAL A 142 -2.39 14.75 -3.24
N HIS A 143 -3.53 14.90 -2.56
CA HIS A 143 -3.66 14.58 -1.15
C HIS A 143 -4.94 13.77 -0.96
N ILE A 144 -4.82 12.45 -1.00
CA ILE A 144 -5.95 11.53 -0.89
C ILE A 144 -5.74 10.67 0.34
N THR A 145 -6.65 10.78 1.31
CA THR A 145 -6.68 9.93 2.49
C THR A 145 -7.71 8.81 2.30
N GLY A 146 -7.48 7.66 2.91
CA GLY A 146 -8.43 6.55 2.84
C GLY A 146 -9.70 6.74 3.68
N GLU A 147 -9.87 7.88 4.34
CA GLU A 147 -10.98 8.12 5.28
C GLU A 147 -12.28 8.56 4.60
N PHE A 148 -12.20 9.08 3.38
CA PHE A 148 -13.35 9.58 2.63
C PHE A 148 -13.34 9.07 1.19
N ASN A 149 -14.53 8.87 0.63
CA ASN A 149 -14.68 8.59 -0.80
C ASN A 149 -14.27 9.84 -1.59
N SER A 150 -13.07 9.84 -2.13
CA SER A 150 -12.60 10.92 -3.01
C SER A 150 -12.96 10.56 -4.45
N MET A 151 -13.70 11.45 -5.11
CA MET A 151 -13.95 11.34 -6.54
C MET A 151 -12.85 12.12 -7.28
N ILE A 152 -12.08 11.43 -8.09
CA ILE A 152 -11.11 12.04 -9.00
C ILE A 152 -11.84 12.30 -10.31
N VAL A 153 -11.97 13.54 -10.65
CA VAL A 153 -12.59 13.96 -11.91
C VAL A 153 -11.51 14.29 -12.93
#